data_fb2c556c6e05c17925d468e21e43776f
#
_entry.id   fb2c556c6e05c17925d468e21e43776f
#
_cell.length_a   1.000
_cell.length_b   1.000
_cell.length_c   1.000
_cell.angle_alpha   90.00
_cell.angle_beta   90.00
_cell.angle_gamma   90.00
#
_symmetry.space_group_name_H-M   'P 1'
#
loop_
_entity.id
_entity.type
_entity.pdbx_description
1 polymer ?
#
loop_
_entity_poly.entity_id
_entity_poly.type
_entity_poly.pdbx_seq_one_letter_code
_entity_poly.pdbx_strand_id
1 'polypeptide(L)'
;AWYPNLIPNGMEQKGYAVSNTIYPLVIIAMSPAATFLYEKISMAHIFYLVAGITMVSVIVESRIHEEKEEAQDDYTWKQYCQDIREGFHYLKKEKGIRNIYTYMSITSGVSDGNTVLIQAFYQTVPWLTVTMLGFLKSAEMIGRGFGGIFQYKKEIPVKKRYAFTKFVYTVYGLMDILLLYLPYPLMLCNRFLCGALGISSATIRETAVQSYLPENMRARINAFFNMVFAIGSVAFQMAAGAMGQIMSYRFAILLLATIELTAMFLLICLPAKENRPRSRRGRP
;
A
#
# COMPACT_ATOMS: atom_id res chain seq x y z
N ALA A 1 14.54 10.68 -5.98
CA ALA A 1 15.72 10.98 -5.15
C ALA A 1 15.94 12.48 -4.95
N TRP A 2 15.64 13.34 -5.93
CA TRP A 2 15.86 14.79 -5.94
C TRP A 2 14.81 15.65 -5.19
N TYR A 3 13.61 15.12 -4.92
CA TYR A 3 12.54 15.88 -4.25
C TYR A 3 12.95 16.52 -2.91
N PRO A 4 13.69 15.83 -2.01
CA PRO A 4 14.15 16.46 -0.77
C PRO A 4 15.03 17.70 -0.99
N ASN A 5 15.84 17.69 -2.04
CA ASN A 5 16.79 18.77 -2.36
C ASN A 5 16.10 20.04 -2.92
N LEU A 6 14.84 19.89 -3.39
CA LEU A 6 14.02 21.02 -3.84
C LEU A 6 13.27 21.72 -2.71
N ILE A 7 13.24 21.13 -1.53
CA ILE A 7 12.54 21.71 -0.39
C ILE A 7 13.52 22.64 0.36
N PRO A 8 13.19 23.92 0.57
CA PRO A 8 14.04 24.82 1.35
C PRO A 8 14.29 24.27 2.76
N ASN A 9 15.52 24.44 3.24
CA ASN A 9 15.94 24.00 4.57
C ASN A 9 14.99 24.52 5.66
N GLY A 10 14.53 23.62 6.53
CA GLY A 10 13.56 23.93 7.59
C GLY A 10 12.09 23.85 7.17
N MET A 11 11.79 23.54 5.89
CA MET A 11 10.42 23.36 5.37
C MET A 11 10.12 21.91 4.96
N GLU A 12 11.01 20.96 5.23
CA GLU A 12 10.92 19.56 4.80
C GLU A 12 9.60 18.92 5.23
N GLN A 13 9.20 19.16 6.48
CA GLN A 13 7.93 18.63 7.01
C GLN A 13 6.71 19.18 6.25
N LYS A 14 6.74 20.46 5.86
CA LYS A 14 5.65 21.06 5.08
C LYS A 14 5.62 20.52 3.66
N GLY A 15 6.79 20.38 3.01
CA GLY A 15 6.91 19.80 1.67
C GLY A 15 6.35 18.37 1.61
N TYR A 16 6.77 17.51 2.52
CA TYR A 16 6.23 16.14 2.61
C TYR A 16 4.74 16.10 2.94
N ALA A 17 4.25 17.00 3.80
CA ALA A 17 2.82 17.09 4.12
C ALA A 17 1.99 17.45 2.88
N VAL A 18 2.47 18.39 2.05
CA VAL A 18 1.82 18.76 0.79
C VAL A 18 1.79 17.58 -0.18
N SER A 19 2.94 16.93 -0.41
CA SER A 19 3.04 15.76 -1.29
C SER A 19 2.11 14.61 -0.86
N ASN A 20 2.10 14.29 0.44
CA ASN A 20 1.24 13.25 1.00
C ASN A 20 -0.26 13.60 0.96
N THR A 21 -0.60 14.88 0.81
CA THR A 21 -1.99 15.33 0.69
C THR A 21 -2.45 15.34 -0.78
N ILE A 22 -1.58 15.75 -1.70
CA ILE A 22 -1.91 15.84 -3.13
C ILE A 22 -2.27 14.47 -3.70
N TYR A 23 -1.48 13.42 -3.40
CA TYR A 23 -1.68 12.09 -3.97
C TYR A 23 -3.07 11.49 -3.68
N PRO A 24 -3.57 11.44 -2.43
CA PRO A 24 -4.94 11.00 -2.15
C PRO A 24 -6.02 11.86 -2.82
N LEU A 25 -5.84 13.19 -2.86
CA LEU A 25 -6.80 14.09 -3.50
C LEU A 25 -6.90 13.83 -5.01
N VAL A 26 -5.77 13.61 -5.66
CA VAL A 26 -5.72 13.26 -7.09
C VAL A 26 -6.47 11.92 -7.32
N ILE A 27 -6.23 10.89 -6.50
CA ILE A 27 -6.93 9.60 -6.66
C ILE A 27 -8.43 9.76 -6.47
N ILE A 28 -8.89 10.53 -5.46
CA ILE A 28 -10.31 10.78 -5.19
C ILE A 28 -11.00 11.39 -6.42
N ALA A 29 -10.37 12.36 -7.06
CA ALA A 29 -10.94 13.05 -8.22
C ALA A 29 -10.76 12.25 -9.52
N MET A 30 -9.57 11.71 -9.74
CA MET A 30 -9.21 11.10 -11.02
C MET A 30 -9.74 9.68 -11.19
N SER A 31 -9.96 8.92 -10.10
CA SER A 31 -10.51 7.56 -10.25
C SER A 31 -11.88 7.54 -10.90
N PRO A 32 -12.90 8.30 -10.44
CA PRO A 32 -14.18 8.37 -11.12
C PRO A 32 -14.08 9.00 -12.51
N ALA A 33 -13.27 10.06 -12.67
CA ALA A 33 -13.09 10.75 -13.95
C ALA A 33 -12.48 9.81 -15.01
N ALA A 34 -11.44 9.08 -14.66
CA ALA A 34 -10.79 8.16 -15.59
C ALA A 34 -11.73 6.99 -15.99
N THR A 35 -12.46 6.44 -15.05
CA THR A 35 -13.42 5.36 -15.33
C THR A 35 -14.64 5.85 -16.11
N PHE A 36 -15.12 7.07 -15.87
CA PHE A 36 -16.15 7.71 -16.67
C PHE A 36 -15.69 7.94 -18.12
N LEU A 37 -14.46 8.45 -18.30
CA LEU A 37 -13.87 8.62 -19.64
C LEU A 37 -13.74 7.29 -20.38
N TYR A 38 -13.33 6.22 -19.68
CA TYR A 38 -13.24 4.87 -20.24
C TYR A 38 -14.57 4.36 -20.79
N GLU A 39 -15.70 4.71 -20.14
CA GLU A 39 -17.04 4.33 -20.60
C GLU A 39 -17.52 5.17 -21.81
N LYS A 40 -17.00 6.38 -22.02
CA LYS A 40 -17.50 7.35 -23.01
C LYS A 40 -16.63 7.46 -24.25
N ILE A 41 -15.33 7.27 -24.15
CA ILE A 41 -14.40 7.45 -25.25
C ILE A 41 -13.54 6.20 -25.46
N SER A 42 -13.05 6.03 -26.70
CA SER A 42 -12.22 4.88 -27.03
C SER A 42 -10.88 4.92 -26.30
N MET A 43 -10.33 3.74 -26.03
CA MET A 43 -9.04 3.58 -25.35
C MET A 43 -7.90 4.34 -26.05
N ALA A 44 -7.93 4.42 -27.39
CA ALA A 44 -6.94 5.16 -28.16
C ALA A 44 -6.93 6.66 -27.78
N HIS A 45 -8.11 7.29 -27.65
CA HIS A 45 -8.21 8.70 -27.24
C HIS A 45 -7.73 8.92 -25.80
N ILE A 46 -7.98 7.95 -24.91
CA ILE A 46 -7.47 8.01 -23.53
C ILE A 46 -5.93 7.99 -23.56
N PHE A 47 -5.31 7.12 -24.35
CA PHE A 47 -3.85 7.09 -24.49
C PHE A 47 -3.28 8.39 -25.07
N TYR A 48 -3.93 9.02 -26.06
CA TYR A 48 -3.50 10.31 -26.57
C TYR A 48 -3.60 11.41 -25.51
N LEU A 49 -4.65 11.42 -24.70
CA LEU A 49 -4.82 12.34 -23.60
C LEU A 49 -3.72 12.14 -22.53
N VAL A 50 -3.45 10.91 -22.15
CA VAL A 50 -2.36 10.57 -21.21
C VAL A 50 -1.01 10.99 -21.77
N ALA A 51 -0.74 10.72 -23.04
CA ALA A 51 0.50 11.13 -23.70
C ALA A 51 0.66 12.67 -23.66
N GLY A 52 -0.42 13.42 -23.96
CA GLY A 52 -0.40 14.87 -23.88
C GLY A 52 -0.11 15.40 -22.47
N ILE A 53 -0.77 14.84 -21.45
CA ILE A 53 -0.52 15.21 -20.04
C ILE A 53 0.93 14.88 -19.65
N THR A 54 1.44 13.70 -20.06
CA THR A 54 2.83 13.30 -19.79
C THR A 54 3.83 14.24 -20.45
N MET A 55 3.57 14.67 -21.70
CA MET A 55 4.40 15.68 -22.37
C MET A 55 4.45 17.00 -21.59
N VAL A 56 3.30 17.49 -21.12
CA VAL A 56 3.24 18.70 -20.29
C VAL A 56 4.05 18.48 -18.99
N SER A 57 3.94 17.34 -18.35
CA SER A 57 4.71 17.00 -17.16
C SER A 57 6.22 17.06 -17.44
N VAL A 58 6.68 16.44 -18.52
CA VAL A 58 8.10 16.47 -18.92
C VAL A 58 8.58 17.90 -19.18
N ILE A 59 7.77 18.75 -19.84
CA ILE A 59 8.13 20.16 -20.09
C ILE A 59 8.24 20.93 -18.77
N VAL A 60 7.33 20.70 -17.81
CA VAL A 60 7.39 21.34 -16.50
C VAL A 60 8.61 20.86 -15.72
N GLU A 61 8.84 19.54 -15.68
CA GLU A 61 9.98 18.94 -14.97
C GLU A 61 11.33 19.37 -15.57
N SER A 62 11.42 19.53 -16.89
CA SER A 62 12.65 20.01 -17.57
C SER A 62 13.06 21.43 -17.18
N ARG A 63 12.15 22.21 -16.59
CA ARG A 63 12.45 23.56 -16.07
C ARG A 63 12.94 23.58 -14.63
N ILE A 64 12.94 22.43 -13.97
CA ILE A 64 13.46 22.33 -12.61
C ILE A 64 14.99 22.25 -12.69
N HIS A 65 15.64 23.24 -12.10
CA HIS A 65 17.11 23.28 -12.01
C HIS A 65 17.50 22.70 -10.65
N GLU A 66 18.24 21.61 -10.68
CA GLU A 66 18.84 21.01 -9.50
C GLU A 66 20.26 21.57 -9.32
N GLU A 67 20.58 22.06 -8.13
CA GLU A 67 22.00 22.28 -7.78
C GLU A 67 22.65 20.90 -7.70
N LYS A 68 23.61 20.66 -8.59
CA LYS A 68 24.34 19.38 -8.64
C LYS A 68 25.05 19.19 -7.31
N GLU A 69 24.53 18.32 -6.44
CA GLU A 69 25.38 17.70 -5.44
C GLU A 69 26.50 16.93 -6.16
N GLU A 70 27.72 17.03 -5.63
CA GLU A 70 28.86 16.25 -6.12
C GLU A 70 28.45 14.80 -6.27
N ALA A 71 28.65 14.25 -7.46
CA ALA A 71 28.25 12.89 -7.79
C ALA A 71 28.78 11.92 -6.75
N GLN A 72 27.90 11.38 -5.92
CA GLN A 72 28.25 10.21 -5.11
C GLN A 72 28.74 9.13 -6.08
N ASP A 73 29.87 8.51 -5.74
CA ASP A 73 30.50 7.44 -6.52
C ASP A 73 29.45 6.52 -7.15
N ASP A 74 29.64 6.21 -8.44
CA ASP A 74 28.75 5.37 -9.22
C ASP A 74 28.36 4.10 -8.45
N TYR A 75 27.10 4.03 -8.03
CA TYR A 75 26.57 2.88 -7.27
C TYR A 75 26.60 1.64 -8.14
N THR A 76 27.57 0.79 -7.89
CA THR A 76 27.90 -0.37 -8.72
C THR A 76 26.87 -1.49 -8.51
N TRP A 77 26.55 -2.26 -9.56
CA TRP A 77 25.71 -3.46 -9.46
C TRP A 77 26.17 -4.43 -8.35
N LYS A 78 27.48 -4.52 -8.12
CA LYS A 78 28.04 -5.31 -7.03
C LYS A 78 27.62 -4.80 -5.64
N GLN A 79 27.62 -3.50 -5.45
CA GLN A 79 27.14 -2.86 -4.20
C GLN A 79 25.64 -3.11 -4.00
N TYR A 80 24.84 -3.00 -5.07
CA TYR A 80 23.42 -3.31 -5.02
C TYR A 80 23.14 -4.75 -4.56
N CYS A 81 23.85 -5.74 -5.14
CA CYS A 81 23.73 -7.13 -4.74
C CYS A 81 24.20 -7.38 -3.30
N GLN A 82 25.24 -6.67 -2.87
CA GLN A 82 25.72 -6.74 -1.49
C GLN A 82 24.70 -6.18 -0.51
N ASP A 83 24.09 -5.04 -0.80
CA ASP A 83 23.06 -4.42 0.04
C ASP A 83 21.82 -5.31 0.19
N ILE A 84 21.40 -5.97 -0.90
CA ILE A 84 20.32 -6.96 -0.84
C ILE A 84 20.70 -8.13 0.07
N ARG A 85 21.93 -8.64 -0.07
CA ARG A 85 22.42 -9.77 0.73
C ARG A 85 22.53 -9.41 2.22
N GLU A 86 22.99 -8.21 2.53
CA GLU A 86 23.07 -7.71 3.90
C GLU A 86 21.67 -7.55 4.51
N GLY A 87 20.72 -6.97 3.76
CA GLY A 87 19.31 -6.87 4.16
C GLY A 87 18.71 -8.24 4.47
N PHE A 88 18.92 -9.21 3.59
CA PHE A 88 18.44 -10.58 3.79
C PHE A 88 19.10 -11.25 5.03
N HIS A 89 20.38 -11.05 5.24
CA HIS A 89 21.10 -11.61 6.40
C HIS A 89 20.60 -11.00 7.72
N TYR A 90 20.32 -9.69 7.74
CA TYR A 90 19.73 -9.01 8.89
C TYR A 90 18.35 -9.60 9.24
N LEU A 91 17.49 -9.78 8.23
CA LEU A 91 16.17 -10.35 8.42
C LEU A 91 16.17 -11.79 8.92
N LYS A 92 17.18 -12.58 8.52
CA LYS A 92 17.32 -13.95 9.01
C LYS A 92 17.55 -14.00 10.52
N LYS A 93 18.22 -12.96 11.08
CA LYS A 93 18.49 -12.83 12.52
C LYS A 93 17.31 -12.25 13.30
N GLU A 94 16.56 -11.30 12.70
CA GLU A 94 15.49 -10.55 13.38
C GLU A 94 14.12 -11.13 13.06
N LYS A 95 13.74 -12.20 13.77
CA LYS A 95 12.49 -12.96 13.54
C LYS A 95 11.22 -12.08 13.55
N GLY A 96 11.13 -11.12 14.48
CA GLY A 96 9.96 -10.26 14.61
C GLY A 96 9.74 -9.37 13.37
N ILE A 97 10.79 -8.71 12.88
CA ILE A 97 10.74 -7.90 11.65
C ILE A 97 10.44 -8.77 10.45
N ARG A 98 11.12 -9.91 10.32
CA ARG A 98 10.86 -10.86 9.24
C ARG A 98 9.38 -11.25 9.17
N ASN A 99 8.77 -11.64 10.30
CA ASN A 99 7.36 -12.02 10.36
C ASN A 99 6.44 -10.88 9.91
N ILE A 100 6.67 -9.67 10.41
CA ILE A 100 5.88 -8.49 10.05
C ILE A 100 5.98 -8.21 8.56
N TYR A 101 7.17 -8.20 8.01
CA TYR A 101 7.38 -7.89 6.59
C TYR A 101 6.89 -9.01 5.66
N THR A 102 7.06 -10.29 6.04
CA THR A 102 6.46 -11.40 5.27
C THR A 102 4.94 -11.28 5.26
N TYR A 103 4.33 -10.97 6.40
CA TYR A 103 2.89 -10.71 6.46
C TYR A 103 2.49 -9.52 5.58
N MET A 104 3.24 -8.41 5.62
CA MET A 104 2.97 -7.24 4.77
C MET A 104 3.04 -7.57 3.28
N SER A 105 4.03 -8.38 2.86
CA SER A 105 4.15 -8.81 1.46
C SER A 105 2.95 -9.64 1.01
N ILE A 106 2.48 -10.55 1.87
CA ILE A 106 1.29 -11.37 1.59
C ILE A 106 0.04 -10.49 1.51
N THR A 107 -0.18 -9.62 2.50
CA THR A 107 -1.35 -8.72 2.54
C THR A 107 -1.37 -7.76 1.35
N SER A 108 -0.22 -7.16 0.98
CA SER A 108 -0.14 -6.31 -0.22
C SER A 108 -0.45 -7.12 -1.48
N GLY A 109 0.14 -8.30 -1.63
CA GLY A 109 -0.12 -9.17 -2.78
C GLY A 109 -1.59 -9.58 -2.87
N VAL A 110 -2.22 -9.99 -1.76
CA VAL A 110 -3.65 -10.32 -1.69
C VAL A 110 -4.51 -9.10 -2.08
N SER A 111 -4.19 -7.91 -1.56
CA SER A 111 -4.91 -6.67 -1.88
C SER A 111 -4.85 -6.35 -3.37
N ASP A 112 -3.67 -6.51 -3.99
CA ASP A 112 -3.48 -6.30 -5.42
C ASP A 112 -4.20 -7.36 -6.26
N GLY A 113 -4.17 -8.63 -5.84
CA GLY A 113 -4.93 -9.71 -6.45
C GLY A 113 -6.45 -9.48 -6.35
N ASN A 114 -6.95 -9.08 -5.17
CA ASN A 114 -8.36 -8.71 -4.96
C ASN A 114 -8.76 -7.55 -5.88
N THR A 115 -7.87 -6.58 -6.12
CA THR A 115 -8.12 -5.46 -7.04
C THR A 115 -8.42 -5.97 -8.45
N VAL A 116 -7.65 -6.93 -8.96
CA VAL A 116 -7.88 -7.55 -10.28
C VAL A 116 -9.25 -8.24 -10.33
N LEU A 117 -9.60 -9.04 -9.31
CA LEU A 117 -10.87 -9.75 -9.24
C LEU A 117 -12.08 -8.81 -9.12
N ILE A 118 -11.96 -7.74 -8.33
CA ILE A 118 -13.00 -6.71 -8.19
C ILE A 118 -13.21 -5.99 -9.52
N GLN A 119 -12.15 -5.61 -10.23
CA GLN A 119 -12.24 -4.98 -11.54
C GLN A 119 -12.96 -5.89 -12.54
N ALA A 120 -12.58 -7.16 -12.61
CA ALA A 120 -13.24 -8.14 -13.47
C ALA A 120 -14.72 -8.34 -13.10
N PHE A 121 -15.04 -8.41 -11.82
CA PHE A 121 -16.42 -8.51 -11.35
C PHE A 121 -17.28 -7.33 -11.82
N TYR A 122 -16.78 -6.10 -11.69
CA TYR A 122 -17.50 -4.89 -12.13
C TYR A 122 -17.73 -4.84 -13.66
N GLN A 123 -16.88 -5.51 -14.44
CA GLN A 123 -17.05 -5.59 -15.90
C GLN A 123 -18.02 -6.70 -16.33
N THR A 124 -18.26 -7.70 -15.49
CA THR A 124 -19.09 -8.87 -15.84
C THR A 124 -20.50 -8.80 -15.28
N VAL A 125 -20.76 -7.99 -14.29
CA VAL A 125 -22.07 -7.85 -13.65
C VAL A 125 -22.88 -6.73 -14.34
N PRO A 126 -24.04 -7.01 -14.93
CA PRO A 126 -24.75 -6.07 -15.80
C PRO A 126 -25.20 -4.75 -15.16
N TRP A 127 -25.42 -4.73 -13.84
CA TRP A 127 -25.87 -3.54 -13.11
C TRP A 127 -24.74 -2.73 -12.47
N LEU A 128 -23.50 -3.19 -12.55
CA LEU A 128 -22.29 -2.47 -12.10
C LEU A 128 -21.61 -1.84 -13.30
N THR A 129 -21.16 -0.59 -13.14
CA THR A 129 -20.39 0.11 -14.17
C THR A 129 -18.94 0.32 -13.72
N VAL A 130 -18.06 0.55 -14.68
CA VAL A 130 -16.65 0.86 -14.40
C VAL A 130 -16.54 2.21 -13.67
N THR A 131 -17.43 3.16 -13.95
CA THR A 131 -17.54 4.42 -13.19
C THR A 131 -17.83 4.17 -11.71
N MET A 132 -18.73 3.23 -11.39
CA MET A 132 -19.02 2.84 -10.00
C MET A 132 -17.78 2.28 -9.30
N LEU A 133 -16.89 1.59 -10.01
CA LEU A 133 -15.60 1.15 -9.49
C LEU A 133 -14.69 2.35 -9.12
N GLY A 134 -14.70 3.40 -9.94
CA GLY A 134 -13.99 4.65 -9.64
C GLY A 134 -14.44 5.27 -8.31
N PHE A 135 -15.75 5.35 -8.09
CA PHE A 135 -16.30 5.83 -6.80
C PHE A 135 -15.96 4.91 -5.63
N LEU A 136 -15.87 3.60 -5.85
CA LEU A 136 -15.44 2.65 -4.83
C LEU A 136 -14.01 2.97 -4.35
N LYS A 137 -13.09 3.25 -5.28
CA LYS A 137 -11.72 3.69 -4.97
C LYS A 137 -11.69 5.04 -4.25
N SER A 138 -12.51 5.98 -4.69
CA SER A 138 -12.64 7.28 -4.01
C SER A 138 -13.15 7.13 -2.57
N ALA A 139 -14.13 6.28 -2.33
CA ALA A 139 -14.64 6.01 -0.98
C ALA A 139 -13.54 5.48 -0.06
N GLU A 140 -12.69 4.58 -0.55
CA GLU A 140 -11.54 4.09 0.21
C GLU A 140 -10.54 5.20 0.54
N MET A 141 -10.23 6.08 -0.42
CA MET A 141 -9.29 7.18 -0.19
C MET A 141 -9.85 8.23 0.77
N ILE A 142 -11.13 8.54 0.68
CA ILE A 142 -11.82 9.40 1.65
C ILE A 142 -11.75 8.76 3.04
N GLY A 143 -12.01 7.46 3.14
CA GLY A 143 -11.85 6.70 4.39
C GLY A 143 -10.45 6.80 4.97
N ARG A 144 -9.40 6.65 4.14
CA ARG A 144 -7.99 6.84 4.56
C ARG A 144 -7.75 8.24 5.12
N GLY A 145 -8.28 9.27 4.47
CA GLY A 145 -8.19 10.65 4.97
C GLY A 145 -8.83 10.82 6.35
N PHE A 146 -10.05 10.32 6.52
CA PHE A 146 -10.75 10.34 7.81
C PHE A 146 -10.02 9.56 8.90
N GLY A 147 -9.54 8.36 8.60
CA GLY A 147 -8.77 7.53 9.53
C GLY A 147 -7.47 8.19 9.98
N GLY A 148 -6.76 8.85 9.04
CA GLY A 148 -5.55 9.61 9.32
C GLY A 148 -5.82 10.82 10.24
N ILE A 149 -6.84 11.62 9.96
CA ILE A 149 -7.25 12.76 10.79
C ILE A 149 -7.67 12.28 12.20
N PHE A 150 -8.45 11.20 12.27
CA PHE A 150 -8.88 10.65 13.54
C PHE A 150 -7.69 10.20 14.39
N GLN A 151 -6.72 9.51 13.78
CA GLN A 151 -5.52 9.04 14.47
C GLN A 151 -4.61 10.19 14.92
N TYR A 152 -4.52 11.27 14.12
CA TYR A 152 -3.81 12.49 14.50
C TYR A 152 -4.40 13.12 15.76
N LYS A 153 -5.73 13.18 15.85
CA LYS A 153 -6.42 13.75 17.04
C LYS A 153 -6.42 12.82 18.25
N LYS A 154 -6.43 11.50 18.03
CA LYS A 154 -6.55 10.51 19.11
C LYS A 154 -5.56 9.36 18.90
N GLU A 155 -4.38 9.52 19.48
CA GLU A 155 -3.36 8.47 19.43
C GLU A 155 -3.79 7.20 20.15
N ILE A 156 -3.52 6.05 19.52
CA ILE A 156 -3.78 4.76 20.13
C ILE A 156 -2.66 4.46 21.14
N PRO A 157 -2.99 4.20 22.43
CA PRO A 157 -2.02 3.89 23.44
C PRO A 157 -1.11 2.72 23.05
N VAL A 158 0.19 2.83 23.30
CA VAL A 158 1.21 1.84 22.89
C VAL A 158 0.83 0.41 23.30
N LYS A 159 0.29 0.24 24.52
CA LYS A 159 -0.16 -1.07 25.03
C LYS A 159 -1.29 -1.71 24.21
N LYS A 160 -2.12 -0.91 23.55
CA LYS A 160 -3.26 -1.36 22.74
C LYS A 160 -2.96 -1.49 21.25
N ARG A 161 -1.84 -0.92 20.76
CA ARG A 161 -1.49 -0.90 19.33
C ARG A 161 -1.47 -2.30 18.69
N TYR A 162 -0.84 -3.25 19.35
CA TYR A 162 -0.76 -4.62 18.83
C TYR A 162 -2.13 -5.31 18.73
N ALA A 163 -2.98 -5.17 19.76
CA ALA A 163 -4.34 -5.71 19.75
C ALA A 163 -5.22 -5.04 18.69
N PHE A 164 -5.11 -3.71 18.56
CA PHE A 164 -5.82 -2.94 17.54
C PHE A 164 -5.41 -3.37 16.12
N THR A 165 -4.12 -3.51 15.85
CA THR A 165 -3.63 -3.93 14.54
C THR A 165 -4.15 -5.32 14.17
N LYS A 166 -4.17 -6.28 15.10
CA LYS A 166 -4.77 -7.61 14.87
C LYS A 166 -6.25 -7.52 14.57
N PHE A 167 -6.99 -6.71 15.33
CA PHE A 167 -8.40 -6.47 15.07
C PHE A 167 -8.64 -5.93 13.67
N VAL A 168 -7.87 -4.91 13.25
CA VAL A 168 -7.97 -4.31 11.92
C VAL A 168 -7.71 -5.36 10.83
N TYR A 169 -6.66 -6.16 10.97
CA TYR A 169 -6.35 -7.19 9.96
C TYR A 169 -7.45 -8.24 9.83
N THR A 170 -8.04 -8.68 10.96
CA THR A 170 -9.18 -9.61 10.91
C THR A 170 -10.40 -8.98 10.23
N VAL A 171 -10.73 -7.74 10.61
CA VAL A 171 -11.87 -7.01 10.04
C VAL A 171 -11.66 -6.77 8.55
N TYR A 172 -10.44 -6.42 8.14
CA TYR A 172 -10.10 -6.15 6.75
C TYR A 172 -10.33 -7.39 5.87
N GLY A 173 -9.81 -8.55 6.27
CA GLY A 173 -10.05 -9.80 5.55
C GLY A 173 -11.54 -10.19 5.47
N LEU A 174 -12.30 -9.99 6.56
CA LEU A 174 -13.74 -10.23 6.53
C LEU A 174 -14.49 -9.27 5.62
N MET A 175 -14.10 -7.98 5.60
CA MET A 175 -14.69 -6.98 4.73
C MET A 175 -14.40 -7.26 3.25
N ASP A 176 -13.23 -7.79 2.92
CA ASP A 176 -12.91 -8.20 1.55
C ASP A 176 -13.79 -9.38 1.10
N ILE A 177 -13.99 -10.39 1.94
CA ILE A 177 -14.91 -11.52 1.65
C ILE A 177 -16.32 -11.00 1.38
N LEU A 178 -16.81 -10.09 2.21
CA LEU A 178 -18.20 -9.61 2.14
C LEU A 178 -18.42 -8.66 0.95
N LEU A 179 -17.39 -7.98 0.44
CA LEU A 179 -17.52 -6.90 -0.53
C LEU A 179 -18.42 -7.26 -1.71
N LEU A 180 -18.15 -8.38 -2.39
CA LEU A 180 -18.88 -8.78 -3.60
C LEU A 180 -20.28 -9.39 -3.35
N TYR A 181 -20.69 -9.49 -2.09
CA TYR A 181 -22.06 -9.91 -1.71
C TYR A 181 -22.95 -8.73 -1.36
N LEU A 182 -22.37 -7.54 -1.15
CA LEU A 182 -23.11 -6.36 -0.71
C LEU A 182 -23.75 -5.62 -1.90
N PRO A 183 -24.90 -4.95 -1.72
CA PRO A 183 -25.39 -3.98 -2.68
C PRO A 183 -24.44 -2.76 -2.73
N TYR A 184 -24.43 -2.07 -3.88
CA TYR A 184 -23.45 -1.02 -4.17
C TYR A 184 -23.27 0.06 -3.07
N PRO A 185 -24.33 0.63 -2.48
CA PRO A 185 -24.15 1.61 -1.40
C PRO A 185 -23.39 1.05 -0.19
N LEU A 186 -23.63 -0.23 0.14
CA LEU A 186 -22.90 -0.89 1.22
C LEU A 186 -21.46 -1.26 0.83
N MET A 187 -21.16 -1.48 -0.46
CA MET A 187 -19.80 -1.61 -0.95
C MET A 187 -19.00 -0.33 -0.71
N LEU A 188 -19.59 0.85 -0.96
CA LEU A 188 -18.95 2.14 -0.67
C LEU A 188 -18.66 2.31 0.82
N CYS A 189 -19.63 2.01 1.70
CA CYS A 189 -19.42 2.02 3.14
C CYS A 189 -18.32 1.04 3.59
N ASN A 190 -18.31 -0.16 3.03
CA ASN A 190 -17.29 -1.17 3.28
C ASN A 190 -15.90 -0.63 2.93
N ARG A 191 -15.70 -0.08 1.72
CA ARG A 191 -14.40 0.47 1.30
C ARG A 191 -13.97 1.71 2.11
N PHE A 192 -14.92 2.58 2.44
CA PHE A 192 -14.66 3.71 3.34
C PHE A 192 -14.10 3.24 4.70
N LEU A 193 -14.75 2.25 5.32
CA LEU A 193 -14.31 1.69 6.61
C LEU A 193 -12.97 0.97 6.48
N CYS A 194 -12.76 0.20 5.41
CA CYS A 194 -11.47 -0.42 5.11
C CYS A 194 -10.36 0.64 4.98
N GLY A 195 -10.62 1.74 4.28
CA GLY A 195 -9.67 2.83 4.16
C GLY A 195 -9.31 3.45 5.52
N ALA A 196 -10.32 3.76 6.34
CA ALA A 196 -10.12 4.37 7.65
C ALA A 196 -9.35 3.49 8.64
N LEU A 197 -9.68 2.20 8.69
CA LEU A 197 -8.98 1.23 9.53
C LEU A 197 -7.58 0.91 8.99
N GLY A 198 -7.45 0.75 7.67
CA GLY A 198 -6.21 0.40 7.00
C GLY A 198 -5.11 1.41 7.23
N ILE A 199 -5.39 2.71 7.05
CA ILE A 199 -4.39 3.77 7.28
C ILE A 199 -3.93 3.79 8.74
N SER A 200 -4.86 3.59 9.68
CA SER A 200 -4.55 3.60 11.11
C SER A 200 -3.60 2.45 11.49
N SER A 201 -3.83 1.26 10.96
CA SER A 201 -2.94 0.12 11.21
C SER A 201 -1.59 0.25 10.49
N ALA A 202 -1.60 0.78 9.27
CA ALA A 202 -0.39 1.03 8.48
C ALA A 202 0.55 1.99 9.21
N THR A 203 0.04 3.13 9.68
CA THR A 203 0.83 4.13 10.42
C THR A 203 1.45 3.55 11.68
N ILE A 204 0.69 2.77 12.47
CA ILE A 204 1.21 2.12 13.68
C ILE A 204 2.34 1.15 13.34
N ARG A 205 2.15 0.35 12.31
CA ARG A 205 3.11 -0.66 11.87
C ARG A 205 4.38 -0.02 11.32
N GLU A 206 4.26 0.94 10.42
CA GLU A 206 5.41 1.64 9.84
C GLU A 206 6.22 2.36 10.91
N THR A 207 5.57 3.09 11.81
CA THR A 207 6.26 3.74 12.92
C THR A 207 7.01 2.73 13.79
N ALA A 208 6.39 1.59 14.10
CA ALA A 208 7.01 0.55 14.92
C ALA A 208 8.23 -0.06 14.21
N VAL A 209 8.12 -0.37 12.91
CA VAL A 209 9.20 -0.95 12.12
C VAL A 209 10.35 0.04 11.94
N GLN A 210 10.06 1.27 11.50
CA GLN A 210 11.09 2.28 11.25
C GLN A 210 11.84 2.69 12.53
N SER A 211 11.17 2.70 13.68
CA SER A 211 11.83 2.96 14.98
C SER A 211 12.72 1.83 15.47
N TYR A 212 12.51 0.61 14.99
CA TYR A 212 13.30 -0.56 15.36
C TYR A 212 14.53 -0.74 14.47
N LEU A 213 14.45 -0.36 13.20
CA LEU A 213 15.54 -0.52 12.23
C LEU A 213 16.72 0.41 12.55
N PRO A 214 17.96 -0.11 12.54
CA PRO A 214 19.16 0.72 12.63
C PRO A 214 19.23 1.73 11.50
N GLU A 215 19.64 2.98 11.78
CA GLU A 215 19.65 4.07 10.80
C GLU A 215 20.49 3.74 9.57
N ASN A 216 21.67 3.17 9.77
CA ASN A 216 22.60 2.79 8.71
C ASN A 216 22.11 1.66 7.79
N MET A 217 21.09 0.88 8.20
CA MET A 217 20.54 -0.23 7.41
C MET A 217 19.10 0.04 6.92
N ARG A 218 18.47 1.10 7.39
CA ARG A 218 17.05 1.39 7.12
C ARG A 218 16.76 1.47 5.62
N ALA A 219 17.57 2.21 4.86
CA ALA A 219 17.40 2.35 3.41
C ALA A 219 17.54 1.00 2.68
N ARG A 220 18.57 0.22 3.01
CA ARG A 220 18.83 -1.10 2.41
C ARG A 220 17.71 -2.11 2.68
N ILE A 221 17.23 -2.14 3.93
CA ILE A 221 16.16 -3.04 4.33
C ILE A 221 14.85 -2.63 3.64
N ASN A 222 14.52 -1.35 3.57
CA ASN A 222 13.33 -0.85 2.87
C ASN A 222 13.40 -1.14 1.36
N ALA A 223 14.57 -0.99 0.71
CA ALA A 223 14.75 -1.33 -0.69
C ALA A 223 14.53 -2.82 -0.95
N PHE A 224 15.09 -3.69 -0.11
CA PHE A 224 14.85 -5.14 -0.18
C PHE A 224 13.36 -5.48 -0.05
N PHE A 225 12.65 -4.85 0.90
CA PHE A 225 11.22 -5.08 1.07
C PHE A 225 10.38 -4.61 -0.10
N ASN A 226 10.68 -3.43 -0.65
CA ASN A 226 9.98 -2.94 -1.84
C ASN A 226 10.11 -3.92 -3.01
N MET A 227 11.28 -4.54 -3.16
CA MET A 227 11.49 -5.60 -4.14
C MET A 227 10.62 -6.84 -3.87
N VAL A 228 10.59 -7.31 -2.61
CA VAL A 228 9.77 -8.46 -2.21
C VAL A 228 8.28 -8.16 -2.40
N PHE A 229 7.84 -6.95 -2.06
CA PHE A 229 6.46 -6.52 -2.29
C PHE A 229 6.10 -6.49 -3.77
N ALA A 230 6.97 -5.95 -4.61
CA ALA A 230 6.73 -5.91 -6.06
C ALA A 230 6.60 -7.32 -6.66
N ILE A 231 7.50 -8.24 -6.29
CA ILE A 231 7.44 -9.64 -6.74
C ILE A 231 6.15 -10.31 -6.22
N GLY A 232 5.83 -10.13 -4.94
CA GLY A 232 4.61 -10.64 -4.33
C GLY A 232 3.35 -10.11 -5.01
N SER A 233 3.29 -8.81 -5.26
CA SER A 233 2.18 -8.15 -5.96
C SER A 233 1.94 -8.79 -7.34
N VAL A 234 2.97 -8.90 -8.16
CA VAL A 234 2.86 -9.52 -9.50
C VAL A 234 2.39 -10.97 -9.40
N ALA A 235 2.99 -11.76 -8.49
CA ALA A 235 2.62 -13.17 -8.33
C ALA A 235 1.14 -13.34 -7.92
N PHE A 236 0.65 -12.55 -6.97
CA PHE A 236 -0.74 -12.60 -6.53
C PHE A 236 -1.71 -12.07 -7.57
N GLN A 237 -1.35 -11.04 -8.34
CA GLN A 237 -2.18 -10.55 -9.46
C GLN A 237 -2.31 -11.61 -10.56
N MET A 238 -1.21 -12.28 -10.93
CA MET A 238 -1.25 -13.38 -11.89
C MET A 238 -2.09 -14.57 -11.38
N ALA A 239 -1.92 -14.95 -10.11
CA ALA A 239 -2.71 -15.99 -9.50
C ALA A 239 -4.21 -15.62 -9.46
N ALA A 240 -4.54 -14.39 -9.07
CA ALA A 240 -5.91 -13.89 -9.06
C ALA A 240 -6.53 -13.88 -10.47
N GLY A 241 -5.78 -13.44 -11.48
CA GLY A 241 -6.21 -13.49 -12.88
C GLY A 241 -6.51 -14.90 -13.35
N ALA A 242 -5.64 -15.87 -13.03
CA ALA A 242 -5.84 -17.29 -13.34
C ALA A 242 -7.06 -17.87 -12.58
N MET A 243 -7.20 -17.57 -11.29
CA MET A 243 -8.33 -18.01 -10.49
C MET A 243 -9.66 -17.45 -11.02
N GLY A 244 -9.69 -16.18 -11.47
CA GLY A 244 -10.87 -15.56 -12.05
C GLY A 244 -11.35 -16.21 -13.35
N GLN A 245 -10.50 -16.98 -14.05
CA GLN A 245 -10.87 -17.73 -15.26
C GLN A 245 -11.49 -19.10 -14.95
N ILE A 246 -11.12 -19.72 -13.82
CA ILE A 246 -11.52 -21.10 -13.50
C ILE A 246 -12.58 -21.20 -12.41
N MET A 247 -12.82 -20.12 -11.65
CA MET A 247 -13.78 -20.10 -10.56
C MET A 247 -14.49 -18.75 -10.44
N SER A 248 -15.55 -18.68 -9.63
CA SER A 248 -16.27 -17.42 -9.39
C SER A 248 -15.37 -16.41 -8.66
N TYR A 249 -15.48 -15.13 -9.00
CA TYR A 249 -14.71 -14.06 -8.36
C TYR A 249 -14.90 -14.01 -6.84
N ARG A 250 -16.12 -14.32 -6.36
CA ARG A 250 -16.44 -14.41 -4.93
C ARG A 250 -15.64 -15.49 -4.23
N PHE A 251 -15.52 -16.66 -4.86
CA PHE A 251 -14.76 -17.77 -4.31
C PHE A 251 -13.25 -17.52 -4.38
N ALA A 252 -12.77 -16.88 -5.44
CA ALA A 252 -11.37 -16.48 -5.57
C ALA A 252 -10.96 -15.49 -4.46
N ILE A 253 -11.80 -14.46 -4.18
CA ILE A 253 -11.56 -13.52 -3.06
C ILE A 253 -11.59 -14.25 -1.71
N LEU A 254 -12.51 -15.18 -1.50
CA LEU A 254 -12.56 -16.00 -0.28
C LEU A 254 -11.24 -16.75 -0.06
N LEU A 255 -10.69 -17.37 -1.11
CA LEU A 255 -9.40 -18.07 -1.02
C LEU A 255 -8.25 -17.11 -0.68
N LEU A 256 -8.17 -15.96 -1.37
CA LEU A 256 -7.14 -14.96 -1.09
C LEU A 256 -7.24 -14.41 0.33
N ALA A 257 -8.44 -14.08 0.80
CA ALA A 257 -8.68 -13.64 2.17
C ALA A 257 -8.35 -14.74 3.21
N THR A 258 -8.60 -16.01 2.88
CA THR A 258 -8.21 -17.14 3.74
C THR A 258 -6.68 -17.24 3.86
N ILE A 259 -5.95 -17.02 2.76
CA ILE A 259 -4.47 -16.95 2.77
C ILE A 259 -4.02 -15.81 3.70
N GLU A 260 -4.60 -14.62 3.57
CA GLU A 260 -4.27 -13.46 4.41
C GLU A 260 -4.54 -13.72 5.89
N LEU A 261 -5.73 -14.23 6.24
CA LEU A 261 -6.10 -14.56 7.62
C LEU A 261 -5.21 -15.65 8.21
N THR A 262 -4.86 -16.67 7.41
CA THR A 262 -3.93 -17.73 7.82
C THR A 262 -2.53 -17.15 8.06
N ALA A 263 -2.03 -16.31 7.15
CA ALA A 263 -0.76 -15.61 7.33
C ALA A 263 -0.77 -14.74 8.58
N MET A 264 -1.87 -14.00 8.84
CA MET A 264 -2.03 -13.21 10.06
C MET A 264 -1.92 -14.09 11.31
N PHE A 265 -2.60 -15.23 11.32
CA PHE A 265 -2.55 -16.14 12.45
C PHE A 265 -1.15 -16.70 12.68
N LEU A 266 -0.49 -17.20 11.63
CA LEU A 266 0.83 -17.84 11.71
C LEU A 266 1.96 -16.85 11.99
N LEU A 267 1.94 -15.67 11.38
CA LEU A 267 3.06 -14.72 11.43
C LEU A 267 2.88 -13.62 12.48
N ILE A 268 1.64 -13.29 12.82
CA ILE A 268 1.36 -12.20 13.78
C ILE A 268 0.84 -12.77 15.10
N CYS A 269 -0.15 -13.67 15.11
CA CYS A 269 -0.78 -14.11 16.34
C CYS A 269 0.07 -15.13 17.11
N LEU A 270 0.57 -16.18 16.47
CA LEU A 270 1.37 -17.22 17.12
C LEU A 270 2.68 -16.68 17.69
N PRO A 271 3.53 -15.92 16.94
CA PRO A 271 4.80 -15.42 17.45
C PRO A 271 4.62 -14.07 18.18
N ALA A 272 3.57 -13.89 18.95
CA ALA A 272 3.25 -12.63 19.62
C ALA A 272 4.37 -12.10 20.53
N LYS A 273 5.18 -12.98 21.14
CA LYS A 273 6.32 -12.60 21.98
C LYS A 273 7.49 -12.04 21.15
N GLU A 274 7.68 -12.55 19.94
CA GLU A 274 8.76 -12.14 19.03
C GLU A 274 8.42 -10.81 18.32
N ASN A 275 7.11 -10.61 18.03
CA ASN A 275 6.60 -9.45 17.31
C ASN A 275 6.35 -8.23 18.20
N ARG A 276 6.35 -8.37 19.54
CA ARG A 276 6.22 -7.22 20.45
C ARG A 276 7.55 -6.49 20.49
N PRO A 277 7.57 -5.14 20.36
CA PRO A 277 8.79 -4.37 20.51
C PRO A 277 9.37 -4.64 21.90
N ARG A 278 10.59 -5.17 21.95
CA ARG A 278 11.35 -5.25 23.18
C ARG A 278 11.58 -3.81 23.64
N SER A 279 11.04 -3.45 24.80
CA SER A 279 11.27 -2.12 25.35
C SER A 279 12.77 -1.85 25.34
N ARG A 280 13.18 -0.67 24.83
CA ARG A 280 14.58 -0.21 24.82
C ARG A 280 15.19 0.01 26.21
N ARG A 281 14.78 -0.71 27.23
CA ARG A 281 15.46 -0.75 28.52
C ARG A 281 16.57 -1.77 28.44
N GLY A 282 17.78 -1.30 28.11
CA GLY A 282 19.02 -2.07 28.21
C GLY A 282 19.75 -2.30 26.88
N ARG A 283 20.12 -1.24 26.18
CA ARG A 283 21.36 -1.24 25.39
C ARG A 283 22.24 -0.14 25.99
N PRO A 284 23.49 -0.53 26.38
CA PRO A 284 24.48 0.43 26.84
C PRO A 284 24.84 1.42 25.75
#